data_d2ef02562901022b8ed075be008c331f
#
_entry.id   d2ef02562901022b8ed075be008c331f
#
_cell.length_a   1.000
_cell.length_b   1.000
_cell.length_c   1.000
_cell.angle_alpha   90.00
_cell.angle_beta   90.00
_cell.angle_gamma   90.00
#
_symmetry.space_group_name_H-M   'P 1'
#
loop_
_entity.id
_entity.type
_entity.pdbx_description
1 polymer ?
#
loop_
_entity_poly.entity_id
_entity_poly.type
_entity_poly.pdbx_seq_one_letter_code
_entity_poly.pdbx_strand_id
1 'polypeptide(L)'
;ALPGVKRRLTAAFAKLARLYPEAKYPPVTLVVGRGKPVGITDASGVLIGLEAMCSATFMNPNLEDRFVHNIAHEYGPIQQPADVQALNPGDPGMTVLFASLVEGAAEFNAELISGDIGQSQERAWAKGHEAEIDAAFVRDEDKTDLSKWLYNGPGDAAHPSDLGYWVGYLIVKAYYDRAADKHQALRDIFQMHDAKAFLAKSGWRPALAAP
;
A
#
# COMPACT_ATOMS: atom_id res chain seq x y z
N ALA A 1 7.24 5.30 22.96
CA ALA A 1 7.08 4.99 21.52
C ALA A 1 7.50 6.15 20.61
N LEU A 2 6.97 7.39 20.73
CA LEU A 2 7.23 8.45 19.73
C LEU A 2 8.70 8.77 19.45
N PRO A 3 9.63 8.84 20.41
CA PRO A 3 11.05 9.06 20.09
C PRO A 3 11.66 7.92 19.25
N GLY A 4 11.25 6.68 19.48
CA GLY A 4 11.66 5.52 18.69
C GLY A 4 11.11 5.59 17.27
N VAL A 5 9.81 5.87 17.13
CA VAL A 5 9.14 6.08 15.83
C VAL A 5 9.88 7.17 15.02
N LYS A 6 10.15 8.33 15.62
CA LYS A 6 10.84 9.43 14.94
C LYS A 6 12.22 9.00 14.41
N ARG A 7 13.01 8.32 15.24
CA ARG A 7 14.34 7.84 14.85
C ARG A 7 14.27 6.86 13.67
N ARG A 8 13.34 5.90 13.72
CA ARG A 8 13.15 4.89 12.67
C ARG A 8 12.67 5.52 11.37
N LEU A 9 11.70 6.45 11.44
CA LEU A 9 11.23 7.19 10.26
C LEU A 9 12.33 8.06 9.66
N THR A 10 13.18 8.68 10.46
CA THR A 10 14.34 9.44 9.94
C THR A 10 15.24 8.52 9.10
N ALA A 11 15.51 7.30 9.58
CA ALA A 11 16.32 6.34 8.83
C ALA A 11 15.61 5.84 7.56
N ALA A 12 14.30 5.57 7.64
CA ALA A 12 13.47 5.15 6.51
C ALA A 12 13.43 6.21 5.40
N PHE A 13 13.19 7.47 5.75
CA PHE A 13 13.16 8.57 4.79
C PHE A 13 14.53 8.86 4.19
N ALA A 14 15.61 8.72 4.97
CA ALA A 14 16.97 8.79 4.43
C ALA A 14 17.23 7.65 3.42
N LYS A 15 16.64 6.48 3.62
CA LYS A 15 16.70 5.38 2.64
C LYS A 15 15.89 5.71 1.39
N LEU A 16 14.66 6.24 1.54
CA LEU A 16 13.85 6.68 0.39
C LEU A 16 14.58 7.74 -0.42
N ALA A 17 15.15 8.75 0.21
CA ALA A 17 15.89 9.81 -0.48
C ALA A 17 17.08 9.30 -1.31
N ARG A 18 17.71 8.21 -0.90
CA ARG A 18 18.77 7.55 -1.69
C ARG A 18 18.21 6.75 -2.85
N LEU A 19 17.07 6.09 -2.66
CA LEU A 19 16.45 5.22 -3.67
C LEU A 19 15.61 5.99 -4.67
N TYR A 20 15.03 7.10 -4.26
CA TYR A 20 14.16 7.96 -5.05
C TYR A 20 14.48 9.44 -4.73
N PRO A 21 15.48 10.05 -5.39
CA PRO A 21 15.95 11.40 -5.08
C PRO A 21 14.88 12.50 -5.26
N GLU A 22 13.86 12.24 -6.08
CA GLU A 22 12.73 13.15 -6.32
C GLU A 22 11.67 13.11 -5.22
N ALA A 23 11.84 12.29 -4.19
CA ALA A 23 10.86 12.08 -3.13
C ALA A 23 10.48 13.38 -2.41
N LYS A 24 9.20 13.51 -2.13
CA LYS A 24 8.61 14.64 -1.39
C LYS A 24 8.38 14.24 0.07
N TYR A 25 8.59 15.20 0.98
CA TYR A 25 8.52 14.96 2.44
C TYR A 25 7.68 16.03 3.13
N PRO A 26 6.35 16.08 2.90
CA PRO A 26 5.47 16.96 3.66
C PRO A 26 5.44 16.56 5.15
N PRO A 27 4.95 17.44 6.05
CA PRO A 27 4.92 17.15 7.48
C PRO A 27 3.98 16.00 7.83
N VAL A 28 4.31 15.30 8.93
CA VAL A 28 3.39 14.37 9.60
C VAL A 28 2.77 15.08 10.78
N THR A 29 1.43 15.13 10.82
CA THR A 29 0.65 15.72 11.90
C THR A 29 -0.07 14.62 12.69
N LEU A 30 0.19 14.54 13.98
CA LEU A 30 -0.55 13.67 14.88
C LEU A 30 -1.76 14.42 15.40
N VAL A 31 -2.94 13.83 15.22
CA VAL A 31 -4.22 14.44 15.64
C VAL A 31 -4.93 13.56 16.66
N VAL A 32 -5.69 14.20 17.54
CA VAL A 32 -6.63 13.56 18.46
C VAL A 32 -8.02 13.82 17.90
N GLY A 33 -8.76 12.78 17.52
CA GLY A 33 -10.00 13.02 16.81
C GLY A 33 -10.93 11.82 16.65
N ARG A 34 -11.68 11.46 17.66
CA ARG A 34 -12.84 10.54 17.58
C ARG A 34 -12.58 9.18 16.91
N GLY A 35 -11.35 8.66 17.00
CA GLY A 35 -10.98 7.37 16.43
C GLY A 35 -10.88 7.31 14.90
N LYS A 36 -10.85 8.44 14.22
CA LYS A 36 -10.64 8.56 12.76
C LYS A 36 -9.81 9.80 12.43
N PRO A 37 -9.03 9.80 11.34
CA PRO A 37 -8.61 8.64 10.54
C PRO A 37 -7.54 7.79 11.24
N VAL A 38 -7.23 6.60 10.72
CA VAL A 38 -6.01 5.87 11.10
C VAL A 38 -4.79 6.60 10.53
N GLY A 39 -4.74 6.73 9.21
CA GLY A 39 -3.84 7.57 8.45
C GLY A 39 -4.55 8.09 7.22
N ILE A 40 -4.23 9.29 6.79
CA ILE A 40 -4.62 9.84 5.49
C ILE A 40 -3.56 10.80 4.98
N THR A 41 -3.48 10.92 3.68
CA THR A 41 -2.67 11.90 2.98
C THR A 41 -3.55 12.93 2.30
N ASP A 42 -3.25 14.21 2.49
CA ASP A 42 -3.89 15.33 1.81
C ASP A 42 -2.87 16.43 1.44
N ALA A 43 -3.36 17.57 0.96
CA ALA A 43 -2.53 18.70 0.56
C ALA A 43 -1.68 19.29 1.71
N SER A 44 -2.05 19.05 2.98
CA SER A 44 -1.30 19.50 4.16
C SER A 44 -0.20 18.52 4.60
N GLY A 45 -0.20 17.32 4.07
CA GLY A 45 0.73 16.25 4.40
C GLY A 45 0.03 15.00 4.92
N VAL A 46 0.70 14.29 5.82
CA VAL A 46 0.20 13.06 6.45
C VAL A 46 -0.47 13.37 7.78
N LEU A 47 -1.72 12.94 7.95
CA LEU A 47 -2.46 13.05 9.21
C LEU A 47 -2.60 11.67 9.83
N ILE A 48 -2.19 11.52 11.08
CA ILE A 48 -2.31 10.26 11.85
C ILE A 48 -3.18 10.48 13.08
N GLY A 49 -4.29 9.75 13.14
CA GLY A 49 -5.19 9.75 14.29
C GLY A 49 -4.67 8.88 15.44
N LEU A 50 -4.27 9.52 16.55
CA LEU A 50 -3.65 8.82 17.68
C LEU A 50 -4.56 7.76 18.28
N GLU A 51 -5.85 8.06 18.50
CA GLU A 51 -6.79 7.11 19.10
C GLU A 51 -7.03 5.92 18.17
N ALA A 52 -7.24 6.17 16.86
CA ALA A 52 -7.43 5.12 15.88
C ALA A 52 -6.20 4.21 15.82
N MET A 53 -5.01 4.81 15.75
CA MET A 53 -3.75 4.09 15.70
C MET A 53 -3.50 3.26 16.97
N CYS A 54 -3.80 3.80 18.14
CA CYS A 54 -3.60 3.09 19.41
C CYS A 54 -4.63 1.98 19.65
N SER A 55 -5.86 2.14 19.16
CA SER A 55 -6.96 1.19 19.40
C SER A 55 -7.11 0.11 18.33
N ALA A 56 -6.45 0.25 17.17
CA ALA A 56 -6.55 -0.72 16.09
C ALA A 56 -6.06 -2.11 16.53
N THR A 57 -6.90 -3.13 16.34
CA THR A 57 -6.62 -4.54 16.71
C THR A 57 -6.21 -5.38 15.51
N PHE A 58 -6.49 -4.91 14.29
CA PHE A 58 -6.21 -5.58 13.03
C PHE A 58 -4.79 -5.29 12.49
N MET A 59 -4.09 -4.34 13.07
CA MET A 59 -2.73 -3.96 12.68
C MET A 59 -1.68 -4.66 13.56
N ASN A 60 -0.39 -4.46 13.22
CA ASN A 60 0.73 -4.97 14.00
C ASN A 60 0.52 -4.67 15.51
N PRO A 61 0.62 -5.68 16.39
CA PRO A 61 0.43 -5.48 17.83
C PRO A 61 1.50 -4.59 18.48
N ASN A 62 2.70 -4.51 17.89
CA ASN A 62 3.74 -3.58 18.32
C ASN A 62 3.38 -2.16 17.87
N LEU A 63 3.14 -1.29 18.81
CA LEU A 63 2.69 0.07 18.55
C LEU A 63 3.74 0.90 17.77
N GLU A 64 5.03 0.71 18.04
CA GLU A 64 6.10 1.43 17.33
C GLU A 64 6.17 0.99 15.86
N ASP A 65 6.11 -0.32 15.59
CA ASP A 65 6.08 -0.88 14.24
C ASP A 65 4.86 -0.38 13.47
N ARG A 66 3.69 -0.37 14.13
CA ARG A 66 2.43 0.11 13.58
C ARG A 66 2.54 1.56 13.11
N PHE A 67 3.07 2.46 13.95
CA PHE A 67 3.25 3.87 13.58
C PHE A 67 4.25 4.04 12.44
N VAL A 68 5.37 3.33 12.50
CA VAL A 68 6.42 3.42 11.48
C VAL A 68 5.90 2.93 10.13
N HIS A 69 5.22 1.76 10.12
CA HIS A 69 4.67 1.21 8.89
C HIS A 69 3.60 2.13 8.28
N ASN A 70 2.60 2.53 9.08
CA ASN A 70 1.49 3.33 8.58
C ASN A 70 1.96 4.70 8.05
N ILE A 71 2.86 5.39 8.77
CA ILE A 71 3.42 6.64 8.28
C ILE A 71 4.22 6.42 6.98
N ALA A 72 5.03 5.37 6.90
CA ALA A 72 5.79 5.05 5.70
C ALA A 72 4.87 4.69 4.51
N HIS A 73 3.74 4.02 4.77
CA HIS A 73 2.68 3.76 3.78
C HIS A 73 2.12 5.06 3.20
N GLU A 74 1.71 5.99 4.07
CA GLU A 74 1.14 7.28 3.65
C GLU A 74 2.09 8.14 2.81
N TYR A 75 3.39 7.89 2.87
CA TYR A 75 4.35 8.53 1.97
C TYR A 75 4.38 7.92 0.56
N GLY A 76 3.75 6.79 0.32
CA GLY A 76 3.56 6.22 -1.02
C GLY A 76 2.71 7.13 -1.93
N PRO A 77 1.44 7.42 -1.56
CA PRO A 77 0.57 8.32 -2.31
C PRO A 77 1.17 9.71 -2.56
N ILE A 78 1.96 10.25 -1.62
CA ILE A 78 2.64 11.55 -1.77
C ILE A 78 3.58 11.58 -3.00
N GLN A 79 4.17 10.44 -3.34
CA GLN A 79 5.08 10.37 -4.49
C GLN A 79 4.35 10.27 -5.83
N GLN A 80 3.05 9.98 -5.81
CA GLN A 80 2.24 9.80 -7.02
C GLN A 80 1.92 11.15 -7.69
N PRO A 81 1.61 11.15 -9.00
CA PRO A 81 1.13 12.32 -9.72
C PRO A 81 -0.17 12.88 -9.15
N ALA A 82 -0.37 14.18 -9.27
CA ALA A 82 -1.55 14.86 -8.72
C ALA A 82 -2.87 14.38 -9.34
N ASP A 83 -2.87 13.99 -10.61
CA ASP A 83 -4.02 13.44 -11.30
C ASP A 83 -4.38 12.03 -10.80
N VAL A 84 -3.37 11.22 -10.44
CA VAL A 84 -3.59 9.93 -9.77
C VAL A 84 -4.18 10.13 -8.37
N GLN A 85 -3.62 11.06 -7.60
CA GLN A 85 -4.13 11.39 -6.25
C GLN A 85 -5.55 11.98 -6.26
N ALA A 86 -5.98 12.57 -7.38
CA ALA A 86 -7.31 13.15 -7.54
C ALA A 86 -8.41 12.13 -7.88
N LEU A 87 -8.04 10.90 -8.23
CA LEU A 87 -9.01 9.84 -8.52
C LEU A 87 -9.72 9.37 -7.25
N ASN A 88 -11.01 9.15 -7.36
CA ASN A 88 -11.85 8.69 -6.25
C ASN A 88 -12.51 7.35 -6.58
N PRO A 89 -12.88 6.55 -5.57
CA PRO A 89 -13.74 5.39 -5.78
C PRO A 89 -15.00 5.76 -6.56
N GLY A 90 -15.27 5.05 -7.65
CA GLY A 90 -16.36 5.31 -8.58
C GLY A 90 -15.96 6.04 -9.86
N ASP A 91 -14.77 6.65 -9.92
CA ASP A 91 -14.26 7.19 -11.17
C ASP A 91 -13.95 6.08 -12.18
N PRO A 92 -14.20 6.26 -13.49
CA PRO A 92 -13.97 5.22 -14.50
C PRO A 92 -12.52 4.72 -14.56
N GLY A 93 -11.55 5.56 -14.20
CA GLY A 93 -10.13 5.20 -14.13
C GLY A 93 -9.75 4.41 -12.87
N MET A 94 -10.58 4.45 -11.82
CA MET A 94 -10.31 3.78 -10.55
C MET A 94 -10.81 2.33 -10.59
N THR A 95 -10.17 1.50 -11.41
CA THR A 95 -10.44 0.06 -11.46
C THR A 95 -9.85 -0.69 -10.27
N VAL A 96 -10.31 -1.90 -10.00
CA VAL A 96 -9.73 -2.80 -8.97
C VAL A 96 -8.22 -2.92 -9.16
N LEU A 97 -7.76 -3.17 -10.40
CA LEU A 97 -6.32 -3.25 -10.66
C LEU A 97 -5.59 -1.95 -10.34
N PHE A 98 -6.11 -0.81 -10.82
CA PHE A 98 -5.46 0.48 -10.60
C PHE A 98 -5.37 0.82 -9.11
N ALA A 99 -6.49 0.73 -8.39
CA ALA A 99 -6.53 0.98 -6.95
C ALA A 99 -5.61 0.02 -6.18
N SER A 100 -5.61 -1.27 -6.55
CA SER A 100 -4.72 -2.25 -5.93
C SER A 100 -3.23 -1.93 -6.16
N LEU A 101 -2.87 -1.44 -7.34
CA LEU A 101 -1.49 -1.04 -7.61
C LEU A 101 -1.08 0.24 -6.86
N VAL A 102 -2.00 1.20 -6.70
CA VAL A 102 -1.78 2.42 -5.91
C VAL A 102 -1.49 2.08 -4.46
N GLU A 103 -2.35 1.28 -3.83
CA GLU A 103 -2.22 0.85 -2.44
C GLU A 103 -1.05 -0.14 -2.26
N GLY A 104 -0.88 -1.05 -3.21
CA GLY A 104 0.24 -1.98 -3.21
C GLY A 104 1.60 -1.29 -3.34
N ALA A 105 1.69 -0.18 -4.06
CA ALA A 105 2.87 0.66 -4.12
C ALA A 105 3.17 1.32 -2.77
N ALA A 106 2.14 1.75 -2.04
CA ALA A 106 2.28 2.31 -0.70
C ALA A 106 2.76 1.24 0.31
N GLU A 107 2.18 0.05 0.28
CA GLU A 107 2.62 -1.10 1.10
C GLU A 107 4.05 -1.51 0.78
N PHE A 108 4.40 -1.61 -0.50
CA PHE A 108 5.75 -1.92 -0.93
C PHE A 108 6.76 -0.85 -0.48
N ASN A 109 6.41 0.43 -0.62
CA ASN A 109 7.23 1.53 -0.13
C ASN A 109 7.48 1.41 1.38
N ALA A 110 6.43 1.16 2.16
CA ALA A 110 6.53 1.01 3.61
C ALA A 110 7.51 -0.11 3.99
N GLU A 111 7.36 -1.30 3.40
CA GLU A 111 8.29 -2.41 3.63
C GLU A 111 9.72 -2.06 3.17
N LEU A 112 9.85 -1.50 1.96
CA LEU A 112 11.15 -1.19 1.38
C LEU A 112 11.96 -0.24 2.26
N ILE A 113 11.34 0.82 2.79
CA ILE A 113 12.10 1.85 3.52
C ILE A 113 12.19 1.59 5.02
N SER A 114 11.16 1.02 5.66
CA SER A 114 11.12 0.80 7.11
C SER A 114 11.56 -0.63 7.52
N GLY A 115 11.41 -1.60 6.63
CA GLY A 115 11.57 -3.02 6.93
C GLY A 115 10.36 -3.64 7.63
N ASP A 116 9.35 -2.86 7.96
CA ASP A 116 8.12 -3.35 8.58
C ASP A 116 7.12 -3.81 7.51
N ILE A 117 6.58 -5.00 7.70
CA ILE A 117 5.66 -5.63 6.77
C ILE A 117 4.23 -5.40 7.24
N GLY A 118 3.44 -4.74 6.39
CA GLY A 118 2.01 -4.61 6.58
C GLY A 118 1.23 -5.85 6.17
N GLN A 119 -0.10 -5.77 6.24
CA GLN A 119 -1.02 -6.79 5.73
C GLN A 119 -0.73 -8.20 6.29
N SER A 120 -0.42 -8.29 7.60
CA SER A 120 0.02 -9.56 8.21
C SER A 120 -1.08 -10.62 8.24
N GLN A 121 -2.34 -10.22 8.39
CA GLN A 121 -3.50 -11.13 8.36
C GLN A 121 -3.76 -11.63 6.96
N GLU A 122 -3.77 -10.75 5.97
CA GLU A 122 -3.92 -11.03 4.55
C GLU A 122 -2.84 -11.98 4.05
N ARG A 123 -1.58 -11.70 4.41
CA ARG A 123 -0.43 -12.60 4.13
C ARG A 123 -0.60 -13.98 4.74
N ALA A 124 -1.04 -14.06 5.97
CA ALA A 124 -1.23 -15.34 6.65
C ALA A 124 -2.35 -16.16 6.00
N TRP A 125 -3.46 -15.50 5.69
CA TRP A 125 -4.62 -16.14 5.06
C TRP A 125 -4.35 -16.53 3.60
N ALA A 126 -3.62 -15.71 2.85
CA ALA A 126 -3.30 -15.98 1.46
C ALA A 126 -2.54 -17.29 1.25
N LYS A 127 -1.82 -17.77 2.28
CA LYS A 127 -1.11 -19.05 2.20
C LYS A 127 -2.08 -20.21 2.01
N GLY A 128 -2.01 -20.82 0.82
CA GLY A 128 -2.89 -21.91 0.42
C GLY A 128 -4.19 -21.46 -0.25
N HIS A 129 -4.43 -20.15 -0.37
CA HIS A 129 -5.56 -19.55 -1.10
C HIS A 129 -5.11 -18.77 -2.34
N GLU A 130 -3.81 -18.81 -2.69
CA GLU A 130 -3.22 -18.00 -3.76
C GLU A 130 -3.99 -18.16 -5.07
N ALA A 131 -4.27 -19.40 -5.48
CA ALA A 131 -4.98 -19.67 -6.73
C ALA A 131 -6.42 -19.13 -6.73
N GLU A 132 -7.10 -19.18 -5.58
CA GLU A 132 -8.47 -18.65 -5.43
C GLU A 132 -8.46 -17.11 -5.50
N ILE A 133 -7.55 -16.47 -4.76
CA ILE A 133 -7.39 -15.01 -4.74
C ILE A 133 -7.07 -14.52 -6.15
N ASP A 134 -6.06 -15.09 -6.78
CA ASP A 134 -5.56 -14.64 -8.07
C ASP A 134 -6.61 -14.85 -9.18
N ALA A 135 -7.31 -15.99 -9.18
CA ALA A 135 -8.41 -16.23 -10.13
C ALA A 135 -9.57 -15.24 -9.93
N ALA A 136 -9.88 -14.90 -8.69
CA ALA A 136 -10.91 -13.90 -8.38
C ALA A 136 -10.45 -12.50 -8.80
N PHE A 137 -9.19 -12.15 -8.53
CA PHE A 137 -8.61 -10.85 -8.89
C PHE A 137 -8.62 -10.62 -10.40
N VAL A 138 -8.13 -11.58 -11.17
CA VAL A 138 -8.13 -11.52 -12.65
C VAL A 138 -9.52 -11.33 -13.24
N ARG A 139 -10.57 -11.95 -12.64
CA ARG A 139 -11.96 -11.73 -13.09
C ARG A 139 -12.49 -10.35 -12.76
N ASP A 140 -11.97 -9.72 -11.71
CA ASP A 140 -12.50 -8.47 -11.16
C ASP A 140 -11.61 -7.25 -11.50
N GLU A 141 -10.42 -7.44 -12.03
CA GLU A 141 -9.38 -6.40 -12.18
C GLU A 141 -9.80 -5.15 -12.98
N ASP A 142 -10.77 -5.30 -13.90
CA ASP A 142 -11.30 -4.21 -14.74
C ASP A 142 -12.56 -3.54 -14.15
N LYS A 143 -13.10 -4.06 -13.05
CA LYS A 143 -14.28 -3.49 -12.40
C LYS A 143 -13.92 -2.20 -11.65
N THR A 144 -14.89 -1.30 -11.57
CA THR A 144 -14.80 -0.06 -10.77
C THR A 144 -15.46 -0.19 -9.40
N ASP A 145 -16.17 -1.30 -9.14
CA ASP A 145 -16.63 -1.63 -7.80
C ASP A 145 -15.48 -2.23 -6.98
N LEU A 146 -14.95 -1.43 -6.09
CA LEU A 146 -13.81 -1.78 -5.25
C LEU A 146 -14.21 -2.56 -3.99
N SER A 147 -15.50 -2.62 -3.65
CA SER A 147 -16.02 -3.06 -2.35
C SER A 147 -15.59 -4.45 -1.90
N LYS A 148 -15.25 -5.32 -2.84
CA LYS A 148 -14.74 -6.67 -2.56
C LYS A 148 -13.24 -6.70 -2.27
N TRP A 149 -12.48 -5.70 -2.76
CA TRP A 149 -11.03 -5.75 -2.84
C TRP A 149 -10.33 -4.72 -1.98
N LEU A 150 -10.94 -3.55 -1.78
CA LEU A 150 -10.31 -2.42 -1.09
C LEU A 150 -11.35 -1.65 -0.27
N TYR A 151 -10.88 -1.03 0.81
CA TYR A 151 -11.67 -0.16 1.70
C TYR A 151 -12.90 -0.85 2.29
N ASN A 152 -12.85 -2.16 2.48
CA ASN A 152 -13.99 -2.99 2.87
C ASN A 152 -14.00 -3.35 4.37
N GLY A 153 -13.29 -2.58 5.19
CA GLY A 153 -13.34 -2.66 6.65
C GLY A 153 -12.26 -3.56 7.24
N PRO A 154 -12.35 -3.92 8.53
CA PRO A 154 -11.28 -4.63 9.22
C PRO A 154 -11.18 -6.13 8.89
N GLY A 155 -12.17 -6.71 8.20
CA GLY A 155 -12.21 -8.15 7.97
C GLY A 155 -12.25 -8.99 9.24
N ASP A 156 -12.05 -10.29 9.08
CA ASP A 156 -11.82 -11.27 10.14
C ASP A 156 -10.84 -12.37 9.67
N ALA A 157 -10.50 -13.29 10.54
CA ALA A 157 -9.54 -14.35 10.23
C ALA A 157 -10.00 -15.33 9.12
N ALA A 158 -11.30 -15.43 8.86
CA ALA A 158 -11.87 -16.29 7.81
C ALA A 158 -12.09 -15.50 6.49
N HIS A 159 -12.30 -14.19 6.61
CA HIS A 159 -12.57 -13.29 5.49
C HIS A 159 -11.74 -12.02 5.66
N PRO A 160 -10.45 -12.06 5.31
CA PRO A 160 -9.59 -10.88 5.43
C PRO A 160 -10.11 -9.77 4.50
N SER A 161 -10.01 -8.54 4.99
CA SER A 161 -10.30 -7.36 4.21
C SER A 161 -9.16 -7.03 3.25
N ASP A 162 -9.40 -6.09 2.38
CA ASP A 162 -8.35 -5.36 1.65
C ASP A 162 -7.34 -6.25 0.88
N LEU A 163 -7.79 -7.42 0.38
CA LEU A 163 -6.94 -8.32 -0.41
C LEU A 163 -6.36 -7.64 -1.66
N GLY A 164 -6.96 -6.55 -2.14
CA GLY A 164 -6.42 -5.74 -3.22
C GLY A 164 -5.06 -5.12 -2.87
N TYR A 165 -4.85 -4.70 -1.61
CA TYR A 165 -3.55 -4.23 -1.12
C TYR A 165 -2.49 -5.32 -1.25
N TRP A 166 -2.85 -6.54 -0.85
CA TRP A 166 -1.94 -7.69 -0.91
C TRP A 166 -1.56 -8.07 -2.34
N VAL A 167 -2.54 -8.20 -3.25
CA VAL A 167 -2.26 -8.53 -4.66
C VAL A 167 -1.48 -7.41 -5.34
N GLY A 168 -1.87 -6.15 -5.11
CA GLY A 168 -1.14 -4.98 -5.60
C GLY A 168 0.32 -4.96 -5.15
N TYR A 169 0.56 -5.23 -3.85
CA TYR A 169 1.91 -5.36 -3.31
C TYR A 169 2.71 -6.46 -4.03
N LEU A 170 2.13 -7.63 -4.28
CA LEU A 170 2.80 -8.72 -4.98
C LEU A 170 3.19 -8.33 -6.41
N ILE A 171 2.30 -7.63 -7.13
CA ILE A 171 2.55 -7.15 -8.50
C ILE A 171 3.70 -6.12 -8.50
N VAL A 172 3.64 -5.12 -7.61
CA VAL A 172 4.64 -4.07 -7.49
C VAL A 172 6.00 -4.65 -7.08
N LYS A 173 6.00 -5.57 -6.12
CA LYS A 173 7.22 -6.26 -5.68
C LYS A 173 7.84 -7.08 -6.80
N ALA A 174 7.05 -7.82 -7.57
CA ALA A 174 7.53 -8.60 -8.71
C ALA A 174 8.21 -7.69 -9.76
N TYR A 175 7.63 -6.53 -10.04
CA TYR A 175 8.22 -5.53 -10.91
C TYR A 175 9.58 -5.05 -10.39
N TYR A 176 9.60 -4.59 -9.14
CA TYR A 176 10.82 -4.06 -8.51
C TYR A 176 11.93 -5.11 -8.45
N ASP A 177 11.62 -6.33 -8.02
CA ASP A 177 12.63 -7.39 -7.86
C ASP A 177 13.34 -7.74 -9.17
N ARG A 178 12.62 -7.70 -10.29
CA ARG A 178 13.16 -7.98 -11.64
C ARG A 178 13.94 -6.83 -12.26
N ALA A 179 13.66 -5.60 -11.85
CA ALA A 179 14.27 -4.42 -12.43
C ALA A 179 15.77 -4.37 -12.13
N ALA A 180 16.60 -4.18 -13.15
CA ALA A 180 18.04 -4.01 -12.98
C ALA A 180 18.37 -2.63 -12.36
N ASP A 181 17.64 -1.59 -12.74
CA ASP A 181 17.74 -0.24 -12.18
C ASP A 181 16.62 -0.01 -11.16
N LYS A 182 16.99 0.01 -9.89
CA LYS A 182 16.04 0.19 -8.78
C LYS A 182 15.53 1.63 -8.65
N HIS A 183 16.30 2.61 -9.09
CA HIS A 183 15.86 4.01 -9.13
C HIS A 183 14.78 4.19 -10.21
N GLN A 184 15.01 3.65 -11.41
CA GLN A 184 14.01 3.70 -12.46
C GLN A 184 12.76 2.91 -12.07
N ALA A 185 12.92 1.76 -11.41
CA ALA A 185 11.78 0.97 -10.96
C ALA A 185 10.88 1.73 -9.98
N LEU A 186 11.45 2.49 -9.05
CA LEU A 186 10.66 3.34 -8.15
C LEU A 186 9.96 4.49 -8.88
N ARG A 187 10.61 5.10 -9.89
CA ARG A 187 9.93 6.07 -10.75
C ARG A 187 8.73 5.46 -11.43
N ASP A 188 8.91 4.30 -12.05
CA ASP A 188 7.84 3.62 -12.78
C ASP A 188 6.68 3.22 -11.84
N ILE A 189 6.97 2.81 -10.61
CA ILE A 189 5.99 2.47 -9.59
C ILE A 189 5.20 3.72 -9.16
N PHE A 190 5.90 4.79 -8.76
CA PHE A 190 5.24 5.98 -8.24
C PHE A 190 4.57 6.83 -9.33
N GLN A 191 5.08 6.80 -10.56
CA GLN A 191 4.54 7.59 -11.68
C GLN A 191 3.64 6.77 -12.60
N MET A 192 3.11 5.64 -12.12
CA MET A 192 2.24 4.76 -12.90
C MET A 192 0.89 5.42 -13.21
N HIS A 193 0.54 5.47 -14.51
CA HIS A 193 -0.76 5.93 -15.00
C HIS A 193 -1.55 4.82 -15.72
N ASP A 194 -0.85 3.85 -16.30
CA ASP A 194 -1.45 2.73 -17.03
C ASP A 194 -1.23 1.42 -16.26
N ALA A 195 -2.24 1.04 -15.49
CA ALA A 195 -2.22 -0.16 -14.66
C ALA A 195 -2.03 -1.45 -15.48
N LYS A 196 -2.65 -1.55 -16.67
CA LYS A 196 -2.52 -2.73 -17.53
C LYS A 196 -1.11 -2.85 -18.11
N ALA A 197 -0.55 -1.74 -18.58
CA ALA A 197 0.82 -1.73 -19.07
C ALA A 197 1.82 -2.04 -17.94
N PHE A 198 1.59 -1.55 -16.72
CA PHE A 198 2.40 -1.87 -15.55
C PHE A 198 2.30 -3.35 -15.20
N LEU A 199 1.09 -3.90 -15.10
CA LEU A 199 0.85 -5.33 -14.84
C LEU A 199 1.59 -6.21 -15.88
N ALA A 200 1.46 -5.89 -17.16
CA ALA A 200 2.12 -6.65 -18.23
C ALA A 200 3.66 -6.68 -18.10
N LYS A 201 4.24 -5.59 -17.58
CA LYS A 201 5.68 -5.45 -17.36
C LYS A 201 6.15 -6.02 -16.03
N SER A 202 5.26 -6.17 -15.05
CA SER A 202 5.61 -6.55 -13.67
C SER A 202 6.30 -7.90 -13.56
N GLY A 203 5.94 -8.82 -14.45
CA GLY A 203 6.36 -10.21 -14.37
C GLY A 203 5.63 -11.03 -13.32
N TRP A 204 4.66 -10.42 -12.64
CA TRP A 204 3.75 -11.17 -11.78
C TRP A 204 2.98 -12.22 -12.61
N ARG A 205 2.77 -13.38 -12.03
CA ARG A 205 2.02 -14.47 -12.63
C ARG A 205 1.01 -14.95 -11.61
N PRO A 206 -0.30 -14.93 -11.94
CA PRO A 206 -1.31 -15.47 -11.04
C PRO A 206 -1.08 -16.97 -10.81
N ALA A 207 -1.24 -17.37 -9.56
CA ALA A 207 -1.20 -18.77 -9.15
C ALA A 207 -2.55 -19.44 -9.49
N LEU A 208 -2.86 -19.54 -10.79
CA LEU A 208 -4.09 -20.18 -11.23
C LEU A 208 -4.04 -21.67 -10.93
N ALA A 209 -5.15 -22.24 -10.44
CA ALA A 209 -5.28 -23.68 -10.29
C ALA A 209 -5.01 -24.35 -11.64
N ALA A 210 -4.26 -25.44 -11.63
CA ALA A 210 -4.12 -26.27 -12.82
C ALA A 210 -5.50 -26.76 -13.25
N PRO A 211 -5.81 -26.77 -14.57
CA PRO A 211 -7.09 -27.21 -15.08
C PRO A 211 -7.38 -28.68 -14.77
#